data_908a5b7c0a32580647e742b6165c3611
#
_entry.id   908a5b7c0a32580647e742b6165c3611
#
_cell.length_a   1.000
_cell.length_b   1.000
_cell.length_c   1.000
_cell.angle_alpha   90.00
_cell.angle_beta   90.00
_cell.angle_gamma   90.00
#
_symmetry.space_group_name_H-M   'P 1'
#
loop_
_entity.id
_entity.type
_entity.pdbx_description
1 polymer ?
#
loop_
_entity_poly.entity_id
_entity_poly.type
_entity_poly.pdbx_seq_one_letter_code
_entity_poly.pdbx_strand_id
1 'polypeptide(L)'
;MLRYEIVLPSVNTRNYPKPITTLVIAPETIRPSTGVMLFTHGWGWSRLRYLDFMSEVVEQHGLLCLASEYRQSGLDFDPVTGVGYDVPYDGSFLQVFDVLNSLRQILPLYPQLNRSRIFHYGGSQGGHIALLSAIFAPNTFTAVYSSSGMTSLDQPKIDLCGRCFSPAELSARDVCEHAEMLKCPLFLEHGTADENVNCEQHAGRLEKRLQSLHKIYTIKYYAGGGHSLAPAISKKEAFLAMLPALLATPNRACPDDFLSGSKVLLPCGESSLLIDWSKPPGSTELFSWVHSSGSEKTAL
;
A
#
# COMPACT_ATOMS: atom_id res chain seq x y z
N MET A 1 2.08 17.69 -18.70
CA MET A 1 1.63 16.93 -17.50
C MET A 1 0.26 17.43 -17.06
N LEU A 2 -0.69 16.51 -16.86
CA LEU A 2 -2.05 16.79 -16.39
C LEU A 2 -2.13 16.47 -14.90
N ARG A 3 -2.77 17.34 -14.11
CA ARG A 3 -3.00 17.14 -12.68
C ARG A 3 -4.46 17.39 -12.35
N TYR A 4 -5.12 16.42 -11.70
CA TYR A 4 -6.52 16.53 -11.28
C TYR A 4 -6.81 15.55 -10.14
N GLU A 5 -8.00 15.65 -9.57
CA GLU A 5 -8.46 14.78 -8.50
C GLU A 5 -9.73 14.03 -8.92
N ILE A 6 -9.84 12.79 -8.49
CA ILE A 6 -11.02 11.95 -8.65
C ILE A 6 -11.53 11.59 -7.25
N VAL A 7 -12.82 11.73 -7.04
CA VAL A 7 -13.48 11.30 -5.80
C VAL A 7 -14.16 9.97 -6.07
N LEU A 8 -13.78 8.96 -5.30
CA LEU A 8 -14.22 7.59 -5.43
C LEU A 8 -14.90 7.11 -4.15
N PRO A 9 -15.87 6.16 -4.22
CA PRO A 9 -16.45 5.60 -3.01
C PRO A 9 -15.39 4.80 -2.23
N SER A 10 -15.40 4.96 -0.91
CA SER A 10 -14.63 4.08 -0.01
C SER A 10 -15.20 2.66 0.00
N VAL A 11 -14.37 1.71 0.41
CA VAL A 11 -14.85 0.33 0.60
C VAL A 11 -15.68 0.24 1.85
N ASN A 12 -16.81 -0.43 1.70
CA ASN A 12 -17.75 -0.83 2.74
C ASN A 12 -17.58 -0.14 4.08
N THR A 13 -18.44 0.79 4.36
CA THR A 13 -18.29 1.50 5.60
C THR A 13 -19.64 1.81 6.20
N ARG A 14 -20.22 0.80 6.80
CA ARG A 14 -21.30 1.05 7.75
C ARG A 14 -20.87 2.09 8.80
N ASN A 15 -19.57 2.15 9.08
CA ASN A 15 -19.01 2.96 10.16
C ASN A 15 -18.22 4.20 9.69
N TYR A 16 -17.85 4.30 8.41
CA TYR A 16 -17.06 5.43 7.90
C TYR A 16 -17.29 5.66 6.40
N PRO A 17 -18.41 6.28 5.99
CA PRO A 17 -18.76 6.47 4.58
C PRO A 17 -18.00 7.64 3.95
N LYS A 18 -16.69 7.71 4.14
CA LYS A 18 -15.88 8.78 3.56
C LYS A 18 -15.59 8.50 2.08
N PRO A 19 -15.86 9.44 1.16
CA PRO A 19 -15.36 9.36 -0.20
C PRO A 19 -13.82 9.48 -0.19
N ILE A 20 -13.17 8.71 -1.06
CA ILE A 20 -11.72 8.68 -1.19
C ILE A 20 -11.31 9.62 -2.33
N THR A 21 -10.59 10.68 -2.00
CA THR A 21 -10.02 11.57 -3.00
C THR A 21 -8.66 11.02 -3.46
N THR A 22 -8.54 10.81 -4.76
CA THR A 22 -7.28 10.36 -5.38
C THR A 22 -6.73 11.44 -6.29
N LEU A 23 -5.51 11.88 -6.00
CA LEU A 23 -4.73 12.75 -6.86
C LEU A 23 -4.17 11.92 -8.03
N VAL A 24 -4.40 12.41 -9.23
CA VAL A 24 -3.86 11.84 -10.48
C VAL A 24 -2.89 12.85 -11.09
N ILE A 25 -1.68 12.39 -11.39
CA ILE A 25 -0.72 13.13 -12.22
C ILE A 25 -0.37 12.25 -13.40
N ALA A 26 -0.72 12.71 -14.60
CA ALA A 26 -0.57 11.96 -15.84
C ALA A 26 0.36 12.66 -16.82
N PRO A 27 1.14 11.92 -17.62
CA PRO A 27 1.81 12.50 -18.77
C PRO A 27 0.76 13.01 -19.78
N GLU A 28 1.14 13.96 -20.62
CA GLU A 28 0.23 14.52 -21.63
C GLU A 28 -0.30 13.47 -22.61
N THR A 29 0.51 12.46 -22.86
CA THR A 29 0.14 11.36 -23.75
C THR A 29 0.30 10.02 -23.05
N ILE A 30 -0.80 9.29 -22.91
CA ILE A 30 -0.79 7.90 -22.43
C ILE A 30 -0.50 6.98 -23.63
N ARG A 31 0.48 6.11 -23.47
CA ARG A 31 0.96 5.15 -24.50
C ARG A 31 0.81 3.71 -23.99
N PRO A 32 0.83 2.71 -24.85
CA PRO A 32 0.82 1.30 -24.45
C PRO A 32 2.02 0.87 -23.56
N SER A 33 3.07 1.68 -23.50
CA SER A 33 4.21 1.49 -22.59
C SER A 33 4.04 2.20 -21.25
N THR A 34 3.06 3.11 -21.13
CA THR A 34 2.81 3.88 -19.91
C THR A 34 2.29 2.96 -18.80
N GLY A 35 3.09 2.76 -17.76
CA GLY A 35 2.70 2.06 -16.54
C GLY A 35 2.07 3.00 -15.53
N VAL A 36 1.78 2.46 -14.34
CA VAL A 36 1.19 3.18 -13.21
C VAL A 36 2.09 3.11 -11.99
N MET A 37 2.20 4.18 -11.23
CA MET A 37 2.85 4.17 -9.93
C MET A 37 1.92 4.77 -8.87
N LEU A 38 1.60 3.96 -7.86
CA LEU A 38 0.86 4.40 -6.68
C LEU A 38 1.81 4.99 -5.65
N PHE A 39 1.33 6.02 -4.96
CA PHE A 39 2.00 6.63 -3.82
C PHE A 39 1.07 6.63 -2.62
N THR A 40 1.51 6.03 -1.52
CA THR A 40 0.73 5.96 -0.28
C THR A 40 1.49 6.65 0.84
N HIS A 41 0.86 7.67 1.42
CA HIS A 41 1.43 8.49 2.48
C HIS A 41 1.45 7.77 3.84
N GLY A 42 2.17 8.33 4.80
CA GLY A 42 2.25 7.83 6.18
C GLY A 42 1.04 8.24 7.03
N TRP A 43 1.03 7.80 8.28
CA TRP A 43 0.00 8.07 9.27
C TRP A 43 -0.26 9.58 9.42
N GLY A 44 -1.53 9.98 9.36
CA GLY A 44 -1.95 11.36 9.53
C GLY A 44 -1.67 12.32 8.37
N TRP A 45 -1.08 11.86 7.27
CA TRP A 45 -0.79 12.67 6.09
C TRP A 45 -1.88 12.61 5.02
N SER A 46 -1.63 13.25 3.88
CA SER A 46 -2.56 13.36 2.77
C SER A 46 -1.96 12.92 1.43
N ARG A 47 -2.81 12.84 0.39
CA ARG A 47 -2.44 12.58 -1.00
C ARG A 47 -1.37 13.54 -1.58
N LEU A 48 -1.15 14.69 -0.93
CA LEU A 48 -0.17 15.68 -1.38
C LEU A 48 1.26 15.40 -0.88
N ARG A 49 1.44 14.41 0.01
CA ARG A 49 2.73 14.14 0.66
C ARG A 49 3.88 13.91 -0.31
N TYR A 50 3.62 13.26 -1.44
CA TYR A 50 4.63 12.87 -2.42
C TYR A 50 4.46 13.57 -3.76
N LEU A 51 3.88 14.76 -3.77
CA LEU A 51 3.61 15.52 -4.99
C LEU A 51 4.85 15.75 -5.85
N ASP A 52 5.97 16.09 -5.22
CA ASP A 52 7.25 16.30 -5.89
C ASP A 52 7.88 14.99 -6.42
N PHE A 53 7.68 13.85 -5.74
CA PHE A 53 8.08 12.53 -6.24
C PHE A 53 7.26 12.15 -7.47
N MET A 54 5.95 12.32 -7.38
CA MET A 54 5.02 12.01 -8.47
C MET A 54 5.34 12.84 -9.72
N SER A 55 5.58 14.14 -9.54
CA SER A 55 5.95 15.02 -10.66
C SER A 55 7.23 14.56 -11.35
N GLU A 56 8.27 14.22 -10.58
CA GLU A 56 9.53 13.69 -11.09
C GLU A 56 9.32 12.39 -11.90
N VAL A 57 8.53 11.45 -11.36
CA VAL A 57 8.24 10.16 -12.01
C VAL A 57 7.48 10.36 -13.32
N VAL A 58 6.50 11.27 -13.35
CA VAL A 58 5.75 11.58 -14.57
C VAL A 58 6.62 12.23 -15.62
N GLU A 59 7.42 13.24 -15.24
CA GLU A 59 8.24 14.01 -16.17
C GLU A 59 9.39 13.20 -16.75
N GLN A 60 10.07 12.40 -15.92
CA GLN A 60 11.28 11.69 -16.33
C GLN A 60 11.02 10.27 -16.85
N HIS A 61 9.94 9.63 -16.40
CA HIS A 61 9.67 8.23 -16.72
C HIS A 61 8.34 7.99 -17.43
N GLY A 62 7.50 9.02 -17.57
CA GLY A 62 6.24 8.94 -18.31
C GLY A 62 5.22 7.98 -17.71
N LEU A 63 5.28 7.69 -16.40
CA LEU A 63 4.28 6.88 -15.71
C LEU A 63 3.07 7.74 -15.32
N LEU A 64 1.90 7.13 -15.26
CA LEU A 64 0.75 7.72 -14.59
C LEU A 64 0.91 7.52 -13.07
N CYS A 65 0.87 8.60 -12.30
CA CYS A 65 1.01 8.56 -10.84
C CYS A 65 -0.32 8.78 -10.14
N LEU A 66 -0.59 7.98 -9.11
CA LEU A 66 -1.79 8.02 -8.28
C LEU A 66 -1.39 8.18 -6.81
N ALA A 67 -2.04 9.10 -6.08
CA ALA A 67 -1.95 9.17 -4.63
C ALA A 67 -3.35 9.25 -4.04
N SER A 68 -3.79 8.17 -3.42
CA SER A 68 -5.10 8.10 -2.78
C SER A 68 -5.01 8.55 -1.32
N GLU A 69 -5.95 9.38 -0.91
CA GLU A 69 -6.31 9.39 0.49
C GLU A 69 -7.03 8.08 0.80
N TYR A 70 -6.84 7.62 1.99
CA TYR A 70 -7.58 6.49 2.54
C TYR A 70 -8.38 6.97 3.75
N ARG A 71 -9.29 6.17 4.26
CA ARG A 71 -10.09 6.54 5.44
C ARG A 71 -9.21 7.02 6.58
N GLN A 72 -9.74 7.98 7.36
CA GLN A 72 -9.07 8.52 8.54
C GLN A 72 -7.71 9.17 8.23
N SER A 73 -7.60 9.79 7.06
CA SER A 73 -6.42 10.55 6.64
C SER A 73 -6.84 11.71 5.74
N GLY A 74 -5.87 12.54 5.39
CA GLY A 74 -6.08 13.63 4.45
C GLY A 74 -6.46 14.95 5.09
N LEU A 75 -6.82 15.91 4.23
CA LEU A 75 -7.06 17.30 4.61
C LEU A 75 -8.34 17.54 5.43
N ASP A 76 -9.14 16.52 5.64
CA ASP A 76 -10.38 16.63 6.42
C ASP A 76 -10.11 16.88 7.92
N PHE A 77 -8.94 16.49 8.44
CA PHE A 77 -8.58 16.65 9.84
C PHE A 77 -7.92 18.00 10.10
N ASP A 78 -7.00 18.38 9.24
CA ASP A 78 -6.36 19.69 9.23
C ASP A 78 -6.29 20.18 7.78
N PRO A 79 -7.12 21.16 7.39
CA PRO A 79 -7.15 21.65 6.02
C PRO A 79 -5.86 22.36 5.57
N VAL A 80 -4.98 22.72 6.49
CA VAL A 80 -3.71 23.38 6.17
C VAL A 80 -2.58 22.38 6.03
N THR A 81 -2.40 21.50 7.02
CA THR A 81 -1.27 20.55 7.07
C THR A 81 -1.63 19.17 6.55
N GLY A 82 -2.89 18.80 6.54
CA GLY A 82 -3.35 17.45 6.23
C GLY A 82 -3.02 16.42 7.31
N VAL A 83 -2.60 16.85 8.49
CA VAL A 83 -2.21 15.97 9.61
C VAL A 83 -3.39 15.73 10.53
N GLY A 84 -3.57 14.48 10.93
CA GLY A 84 -4.62 14.09 11.86
C GLY A 84 -5.29 12.77 11.48
N TYR A 85 -6.12 12.25 12.37
CA TYR A 85 -6.90 11.03 12.15
C TYR A 85 -7.99 10.86 13.22
N ASP A 86 -9.06 10.14 12.86
CA ASP A 86 -10.11 9.73 13.80
C ASP A 86 -9.77 8.42 14.50
N VAL A 87 -10.30 8.28 15.71
CA VAL A 87 -10.30 7.02 16.44
C VAL A 87 -11.76 6.51 16.57
N PRO A 88 -11.98 5.20 16.58
CA PRO A 88 -11.00 4.11 16.45
C PRO A 88 -10.36 4.07 15.05
N TYR A 89 -9.01 4.01 14.99
CA TYR A 89 -8.26 4.03 13.76
C TYR A 89 -8.17 2.63 13.14
N ASP A 90 -8.23 2.53 11.82
CA ASP A 90 -8.26 1.25 11.09
C ASP A 90 -6.95 0.46 11.22
N GLY A 91 -5.81 1.13 11.20
CA GLY A 91 -4.51 0.49 11.28
C GLY A 91 -4.16 -0.35 10.05
N SER A 92 -4.32 0.24 8.87
CA SER A 92 -3.88 -0.27 7.55
C SER A 92 -4.73 -1.36 6.88
N PHE A 93 -5.79 -1.88 7.46
CA PHE A 93 -6.58 -2.97 6.87
C PHE A 93 -7.57 -2.47 5.79
N LEU A 94 -8.59 -1.71 6.21
CA LEU A 94 -9.56 -1.14 5.26
C LEU A 94 -8.93 -0.04 4.40
N GLN A 95 -7.89 0.60 4.91
CA GLN A 95 -7.09 1.57 4.18
C GLN A 95 -6.39 0.95 2.96
N VAL A 96 -5.95 -0.31 3.04
CA VAL A 96 -5.44 -1.07 1.88
C VAL A 96 -6.52 -1.23 0.82
N PHE A 97 -7.74 -1.59 1.22
CA PHE A 97 -8.85 -1.72 0.27
C PHE A 97 -9.23 -0.39 -0.37
N ASP A 98 -9.20 0.73 0.36
CA ASP A 98 -9.44 2.06 -0.19
C ASP A 98 -8.43 2.39 -1.31
N VAL A 99 -7.14 2.14 -1.06
CA VAL A 99 -6.07 2.36 -2.05
C VAL A 99 -6.20 1.43 -3.25
N LEU A 100 -6.43 0.13 -3.03
CA LEU A 100 -6.59 -0.85 -4.12
C LEU A 100 -7.85 -0.59 -4.96
N ASN A 101 -8.96 -0.18 -4.34
CA ASN A 101 -10.17 0.18 -5.09
C ASN A 101 -10.01 1.48 -5.87
N SER A 102 -9.23 2.43 -5.38
CA SER A 102 -8.90 3.62 -6.15
C SER A 102 -8.14 3.25 -7.42
N LEU A 103 -7.11 2.42 -7.30
CA LEU A 103 -6.39 1.89 -8.47
C LEU A 103 -7.35 1.17 -9.43
N ARG A 104 -8.14 0.23 -8.90
CA ARG A 104 -9.08 -0.58 -9.67
C ARG A 104 -10.07 0.24 -10.47
N GLN A 105 -10.59 1.34 -9.91
CA GLN A 105 -11.56 2.20 -10.55
C GLN A 105 -10.91 3.17 -11.56
N ILE A 106 -9.64 3.54 -11.37
CA ILE A 106 -8.93 4.44 -12.27
C ILE A 106 -8.38 3.72 -13.50
N LEU A 107 -7.91 2.48 -13.37
CA LEU A 107 -7.35 1.72 -14.50
C LEU A 107 -8.27 1.66 -15.74
N PRO A 108 -9.59 1.43 -15.62
CA PRO A 108 -10.48 1.41 -16.78
C PRO A 108 -10.66 2.76 -17.47
N LEU A 109 -10.38 3.88 -16.79
CA LEU A 109 -10.45 5.22 -17.38
C LEU A 109 -9.35 5.47 -18.40
N TYR A 110 -8.31 4.63 -18.37
CA TYR A 110 -7.15 4.71 -19.26
C TYR A 110 -6.88 3.36 -19.93
N PRO A 111 -7.68 2.95 -20.90
CA PRO A 111 -7.57 1.62 -21.52
C PRO A 111 -6.24 1.36 -22.24
N GLN A 112 -5.47 2.42 -22.53
CA GLN A 112 -4.15 2.31 -23.17
C GLN A 112 -3.03 1.99 -22.17
N LEU A 113 -3.25 2.11 -20.85
CA LEU A 113 -2.23 1.84 -19.85
C LEU A 113 -1.70 0.42 -19.90
N ASN A 114 -0.41 0.30 -19.69
CA ASN A 114 0.23 -1.00 -19.52
C ASN A 114 -0.08 -1.57 -18.13
N ARG A 115 -1.15 -2.33 -18.02
CA ARG A 115 -1.60 -2.95 -16.76
C ARG A 115 -0.63 -4.02 -16.23
N SER A 116 0.34 -4.48 -17.03
CA SER A 116 1.41 -5.36 -16.54
C SER A 116 2.57 -4.61 -15.89
N ARG A 117 2.49 -3.26 -15.82
CA ARG A 117 3.52 -2.37 -15.32
C ARG A 117 2.96 -1.45 -14.22
N ILE A 118 2.64 -2.02 -13.07
CA ILE A 118 2.06 -1.31 -11.91
C ILE A 118 3.04 -1.38 -10.74
N PHE A 119 3.45 -0.22 -10.24
CA PHE A 119 4.36 -0.06 -9.09
C PHE A 119 3.63 0.56 -7.91
N HIS A 120 4.12 0.33 -6.70
CA HIS A 120 3.58 0.96 -5.50
C HIS A 120 4.73 1.43 -4.59
N TYR A 121 4.77 2.73 -4.30
CA TYR A 121 5.65 3.34 -3.31
C TYR A 121 4.85 3.72 -2.08
N GLY A 122 5.37 3.43 -0.90
CA GLY A 122 4.80 3.89 0.35
C GLY A 122 5.85 4.18 1.42
N GLY A 123 5.59 5.19 2.25
CA GLY A 123 6.46 5.52 3.38
C GLY A 123 5.76 5.34 4.72
N SER A 124 6.46 4.83 5.74
CA SER A 124 5.90 4.62 7.08
C SER A 124 4.69 3.68 7.05
N GLN A 125 3.53 4.11 7.55
CA GLN A 125 2.27 3.38 7.37
C GLN A 125 1.93 3.16 5.89
N GLY A 126 2.24 4.12 5.01
CA GLY A 126 2.06 3.92 3.57
C GLY A 126 2.91 2.78 3.02
N GLY A 127 4.10 2.55 3.58
CA GLY A 127 4.92 1.38 3.30
C GLY A 127 4.26 0.07 3.73
N HIS A 128 3.60 0.06 4.88
CA HIS A 128 2.79 -1.05 5.34
C HIS A 128 1.62 -1.33 4.39
N ILE A 129 0.87 -0.27 4.01
CA ILE A 129 -0.23 -0.37 3.06
C ILE A 129 0.27 -0.90 1.70
N ALA A 130 1.44 -0.45 1.23
CA ALA A 130 2.00 -0.93 -0.03
C ALA A 130 2.36 -2.42 0.01
N LEU A 131 2.98 -2.89 1.10
CA LEU A 131 3.30 -4.31 1.30
C LEU A 131 2.04 -5.18 1.42
N LEU A 132 1.06 -4.76 2.23
CA LEU A 132 -0.23 -5.46 2.35
C LEU A 132 -1.02 -5.44 1.03
N SER A 133 -0.92 -4.38 0.24
CA SER A 133 -1.54 -4.34 -1.10
C SER A 133 -1.01 -5.46 -2.00
N ALA A 134 0.30 -5.76 -1.93
CA ALA A 134 0.90 -6.86 -2.69
C ALA A 134 0.54 -8.25 -2.12
N ILE A 135 0.07 -8.34 -0.88
CA ILE A 135 -0.47 -9.57 -0.28
C ILE A 135 -1.95 -9.74 -0.65
N PHE A 136 -2.74 -8.67 -0.56
CA PHE A 136 -4.19 -8.71 -0.82
C PHE A 136 -4.51 -8.78 -2.32
N ALA A 137 -3.59 -8.35 -3.18
CA ALA A 137 -3.69 -8.42 -4.63
C ALA A 137 -2.35 -8.90 -5.24
N PRO A 138 -1.98 -10.20 -5.03
CA PRO A 138 -0.61 -10.68 -5.27
C PRO A 138 -0.19 -10.73 -6.74
N ASN A 139 -1.13 -10.65 -7.68
CA ASN A 139 -0.83 -10.60 -9.11
C ASN A 139 -0.92 -9.19 -9.70
N THR A 140 -1.07 -8.14 -8.87
CA THR A 140 -1.35 -6.78 -9.36
C THR A 140 -0.09 -5.95 -9.56
N PHE A 141 0.92 -6.09 -8.70
CA PHE A 141 2.10 -5.21 -8.73
C PHE A 141 3.28 -5.83 -9.46
N THR A 142 3.98 -5.00 -10.24
CA THR A 142 5.26 -5.34 -10.88
C THR A 142 6.38 -5.32 -9.85
N ALA A 143 6.38 -4.32 -8.97
CA ALA A 143 7.25 -4.22 -7.82
C ALA A 143 6.64 -3.29 -6.76
N VAL A 144 7.05 -3.46 -5.51
CA VAL A 144 6.63 -2.63 -4.37
C VAL A 144 7.86 -2.03 -3.69
N TYR A 145 7.76 -0.74 -3.34
CA TYR A 145 8.79 -0.01 -2.63
C TYR A 145 8.27 0.51 -1.29
N SER A 146 8.90 0.09 -0.19
CA SER A 146 8.56 0.50 1.17
C SER A 146 9.72 1.25 1.82
N SER A 147 9.48 2.52 2.17
CA SER A 147 10.46 3.41 2.83
C SER A 147 10.11 3.59 4.30
N SER A 148 10.98 3.14 5.21
CA SER A 148 10.75 3.14 6.66
C SER A 148 9.37 2.58 7.04
N GLY A 149 8.93 1.53 6.31
CA GLY A 149 7.57 0.99 6.44
C GLY A 149 7.42 0.08 7.66
N MET A 150 6.23 0.14 8.28
CA MET A 150 5.81 -0.87 9.24
C MET A 150 5.61 -2.21 8.52
N THR A 151 5.66 -3.31 9.27
CA THR A 151 5.30 -4.66 8.77
C THR A 151 4.24 -5.34 9.62
N SER A 152 3.86 -4.72 10.73
CA SER A 152 2.80 -5.16 11.64
C SER A 152 2.43 -3.99 12.56
N LEU A 153 1.40 -4.15 13.39
CA LEU A 153 1.10 -3.24 14.48
C LEU A 153 1.79 -3.71 15.76
N ASP A 154 2.67 -2.89 16.31
CA ASP A 154 3.20 -3.04 17.66
C ASP A 154 2.25 -2.43 18.71
N GLN A 155 2.49 -2.69 20.00
CA GLN A 155 1.63 -2.20 21.07
C GLN A 155 1.45 -0.66 21.04
N PRO A 156 2.50 0.17 20.87
CA PRO A 156 2.34 1.62 20.73
C PRO A 156 1.40 2.03 19.58
N LYS A 157 1.43 1.33 18.45
CA LYS A 157 0.52 1.61 17.31
C LYS A 157 -0.90 1.14 17.58
N ILE A 158 -1.07 0.02 18.29
CA ILE A 158 -2.38 -0.48 18.75
C ILE A 158 -3.01 0.55 19.68
N ASP A 159 -2.26 1.08 20.65
CA ASP A 159 -2.72 2.09 21.59
C ASP A 159 -3.16 3.38 20.87
N LEU A 160 -2.38 3.83 19.87
CA LEU A 160 -2.74 4.97 19.02
C LEU A 160 -4.00 4.72 18.19
N CYS A 161 -4.32 3.48 17.83
CA CYS A 161 -5.56 3.17 17.13
C CYS A 161 -6.80 3.37 17.99
N GLY A 162 -6.69 3.43 19.31
CA GLY A 162 -7.81 3.64 20.24
C GLY A 162 -8.85 2.52 20.20
N ARG A 163 -8.44 1.29 19.87
CA ARG A 163 -9.30 0.09 19.84
C ARG A 163 -8.49 -1.18 20.10
N CYS A 164 -9.19 -2.22 20.51
CA CYS A 164 -8.62 -3.57 20.54
C CYS A 164 -8.73 -4.24 19.16
N PHE A 165 -7.79 -5.11 18.88
CA PHE A 165 -7.79 -5.96 17.69
C PHE A 165 -7.86 -7.42 18.12
N SER A 166 -8.64 -8.23 17.42
CA SER A 166 -8.59 -9.69 17.60
C SER A 166 -7.26 -10.24 17.05
N PRO A 167 -6.84 -11.45 17.48
CA PRO A 167 -5.65 -12.09 16.90
C PRO A 167 -5.71 -12.23 15.38
N ALA A 168 -6.87 -12.54 14.80
CA ALA A 168 -7.06 -12.63 13.36
C ALA A 168 -6.88 -11.26 12.66
N GLU A 169 -7.36 -10.17 13.26
CA GLU A 169 -7.16 -8.83 12.72
C GLU A 169 -5.69 -8.39 12.77
N LEU A 170 -4.95 -8.75 13.81
CA LEU A 170 -3.50 -8.47 13.91
C LEU A 170 -2.74 -9.31 12.88
N SER A 171 -3.06 -10.60 12.77
CA SER A 171 -2.47 -11.50 11.76
C SER A 171 -2.68 -10.96 10.35
N ALA A 172 -3.90 -10.55 9.97
CA ALA A 172 -4.17 -9.98 8.64
C ALA A 172 -3.35 -8.70 8.33
N ARG A 173 -2.78 -8.06 9.34
CA ARG A 173 -1.89 -6.89 9.24
C ARG A 173 -0.41 -7.24 9.32
N ASP A 174 -0.05 -8.50 9.54
CA ASP A 174 1.35 -8.91 9.68
C ASP A 174 1.90 -9.36 8.32
N VAL A 175 2.68 -8.48 7.69
CA VAL A 175 3.33 -8.75 6.40
C VAL A 175 4.24 -9.98 6.46
N CYS A 176 4.91 -10.21 7.60
CA CYS A 176 5.84 -11.32 7.73
C CYS A 176 5.13 -12.67 7.81
N GLU A 177 3.95 -12.72 8.42
CA GLU A 177 3.11 -13.94 8.42
C GLU A 177 2.72 -14.33 7.00
N HIS A 178 2.35 -13.35 6.17
CA HIS A 178 1.85 -13.56 4.81
C HIS A 178 2.89 -13.31 3.71
N ALA A 179 4.17 -13.23 4.04
CA ALA A 179 5.23 -12.94 3.06
C ALA A 179 5.32 -13.98 1.92
N GLU A 180 4.83 -15.18 2.11
CA GLU A 180 4.72 -16.19 1.06
C GLU A 180 3.80 -15.76 -0.10
N MET A 181 2.79 -14.92 0.17
CA MET A 181 1.88 -14.36 -0.84
C MET A 181 2.51 -13.30 -1.73
N LEU A 182 3.65 -12.72 -1.32
CA LEU A 182 4.36 -11.71 -2.10
C LEU A 182 4.95 -12.34 -3.37
N LYS A 183 4.44 -11.94 -4.53
CA LYS A 183 4.85 -12.48 -5.84
C LYS A 183 5.72 -11.52 -6.64
N CYS A 184 5.75 -10.25 -6.27
CA CYS A 184 6.57 -9.23 -6.93
C CYS A 184 7.87 -8.97 -6.16
N PRO A 185 8.93 -8.48 -6.82
CA PRO A 185 10.13 -7.97 -6.16
C PRO A 185 9.81 -6.83 -5.19
N LEU A 186 10.51 -6.80 -4.05
CA LEU A 186 10.39 -5.76 -3.04
C LEU A 186 11.64 -4.88 -3.03
N PHE A 187 11.42 -3.58 -2.91
CA PHE A 187 12.46 -2.58 -2.69
C PHE A 187 12.23 -1.95 -1.32
N LEU A 188 13.17 -2.12 -0.43
CA LEU A 188 13.05 -1.73 0.97
C LEU A 188 14.17 -0.76 1.33
N GLU A 189 13.84 0.23 2.14
CA GLU A 189 14.85 1.09 2.76
C GLU A 189 14.45 1.45 4.18
N HIS A 190 15.44 1.58 5.07
CA HIS A 190 15.20 1.90 6.46
C HIS A 190 16.38 2.62 7.10
N GLY A 191 16.10 3.60 7.96
CA GLY A 191 17.10 4.22 8.80
C GLY A 191 17.38 3.36 10.04
N THR A 192 18.66 3.12 10.38
CA THR A 192 19.01 2.25 11.51
C THR A 192 18.73 2.87 12.88
N ALA A 193 18.52 4.20 12.93
CA ALA A 193 18.15 4.95 14.12
C ALA A 193 16.67 5.42 14.08
N ASP A 194 15.81 4.72 13.37
CA ASP A 194 14.37 5.04 13.30
C ASP A 194 13.69 4.75 14.63
N GLU A 195 13.23 5.81 15.30
CA GLU A 195 12.57 5.75 16.60
C GLU A 195 11.04 5.54 16.48
N ASN A 196 10.46 5.79 15.30
CA ASN A 196 9.02 5.66 15.07
C ASN A 196 8.62 4.26 14.58
N VAL A 197 9.48 3.66 13.74
CA VAL A 197 9.31 2.32 13.19
C VAL A 197 10.65 1.61 13.36
N ASN A 198 10.75 0.78 14.36
CA ASN A 198 12.02 0.13 14.72
C ASN A 198 12.56 -0.71 13.54
N CYS A 199 13.77 -0.40 13.11
CA CYS A 199 14.40 -1.00 11.94
C CYS A 199 14.50 -2.54 12.05
N GLU A 200 14.92 -3.08 13.20
CA GLU A 200 15.10 -4.52 13.38
C GLU A 200 13.76 -5.26 13.47
N GLN A 201 12.78 -4.68 14.14
CA GLN A 201 11.46 -5.30 14.35
C GLN A 201 10.62 -5.29 13.08
N HIS A 202 10.87 -4.37 12.15
CA HIS A 202 10.11 -4.25 10.89
C HIS A 202 10.95 -4.69 9.69
N ALA A 203 11.84 -3.85 9.19
CA ALA A 203 12.63 -4.15 8.00
C ALA A 203 13.53 -5.39 8.19
N GLY A 204 14.21 -5.51 9.32
CA GLY A 204 15.08 -6.65 9.63
C GLY A 204 14.32 -7.97 9.81
N ARG A 205 13.14 -7.93 10.46
CA ARG A 205 12.26 -9.10 10.58
C ARG A 205 11.75 -9.53 9.20
N LEU A 206 11.31 -8.59 8.37
CA LEU A 206 10.83 -8.87 7.02
C LEU A 206 11.96 -9.42 6.15
N GLU A 207 13.17 -8.85 6.19
CA GLU A 207 14.31 -9.33 5.43
C GLU A 207 14.61 -10.80 5.75
N LYS A 208 14.70 -11.17 7.04
CA LYS A 208 14.90 -12.57 7.46
C LYS A 208 13.82 -13.50 6.89
N ARG A 209 12.56 -13.04 6.89
CA ARG A 209 11.45 -13.83 6.36
C ARG A 209 11.54 -13.99 4.83
N LEU A 210 11.88 -12.91 4.10
CA LEU A 210 12.06 -12.94 2.65
C LEU A 210 13.22 -13.87 2.25
N GLN A 211 14.33 -13.84 3.00
CA GLN A 211 15.47 -14.76 2.82
C GLN A 211 15.04 -16.22 2.99
N SER A 212 14.31 -16.54 4.06
CA SER A 212 13.86 -17.90 4.34
C SER A 212 12.89 -18.45 3.25
N LEU A 213 12.17 -17.55 2.58
CA LEU A 213 11.23 -17.86 1.50
C LEU A 213 11.83 -17.70 0.09
N HIS A 214 13.12 -17.39 -0.02
CA HIS A 214 13.82 -17.14 -1.29
C HIS A 214 13.12 -16.12 -2.18
N LYS A 215 12.56 -15.05 -1.57
CA LYS A 215 11.87 -13.98 -2.31
C LYS A 215 12.90 -13.04 -2.95
N ILE A 216 12.48 -12.39 -4.05
CA ILE A 216 13.29 -11.37 -4.72
C ILE A 216 13.09 -10.04 -3.99
N TYR A 217 14.18 -9.47 -3.48
CA TYR A 217 14.13 -8.16 -2.83
C TYR A 217 15.48 -7.44 -2.93
N THR A 218 15.42 -6.13 -2.76
CA THR A 218 16.56 -5.24 -2.54
C THR A 218 16.29 -4.48 -1.25
N ILE A 219 17.24 -4.44 -0.33
CA ILE A 219 17.12 -3.65 0.89
C ILE A 219 18.35 -2.77 1.09
N LYS A 220 18.10 -1.55 1.57
CA LYS A 220 19.16 -0.59 1.93
C LYS A 220 18.93 -0.04 3.32
N TYR A 221 19.92 -0.23 4.18
CA TYR A 221 19.95 0.37 5.50
C TYR A 221 20.81 1.63 5.50
N TYR A 222 20.28 2.70 6.08
CA TYR A 222 20.99 3.97 6.22
C TYR A 222 21.46 4.13 7.66
N ALA A 223 22.78 3.96 7.87
CA ALA A 223 23.40 4.05 9.20
C ALA A 223 23.16 5.44 9.82
N GLY A 224 22.62 5.47 11.05
CA GLY A 224 22.28 6.69 11.77
C GLY A 224 21.08 7.45 11.21
N GLY A 225 20.46 6.97 10.14
CA GLY A 225 19.22 7.57 9.59
C GLY A 225 18.04 7.30 10.52
N GLY A 226 17.25 8.34 10.79
CA GLY A 226 15.98 8.26 11.53
C GLY A 226 14.82 7.87 10.63
N HIS A 227 13.59 8.14 11.08
CA HIS A 227 12.36 7.82 10.35
C HIS A 227 12.25 8.49 8.97
N SER A 228 12.82 9.66 8.81
CA SER A 228 12.91 10.38 7.52
C SER A 228 14.14 10.00 6.69
N LEU A 229 14.94 9.04 7.14
CA LEU A 229 16.28 8.67 6.67
C LEU A 229 17.35 9.73 6.95
N ALA A 230 16.97 10.97 7.28
CA ALA A 230 17.91 12.00 7.70
C ALA A 230 18.58 11.60 9.03
N PRO A 231 19.82 12.00 9.33
CA PRO A 231 20.66 12.87 8.49
C PRO A 231 21.44 12.12 7.38
N ALA A 232 21.29 10.79 7.27
CA ALA A 232 22.09 9.99 6.34
C ALA A 232 21.80 10.33 4.85
N ILE A 233 20.50 10.51 4.50
CA ILE A 233 20.03 10.89 3.17
C ILE A 233 18.60 11.44 3.26
N SER A 234 18.14 12.21 2.29
CA SER A 234 16.72 12.54 2.19
C SER A 234 15.92 11.40 1.57
N LYS A 235 14.63 11.26 1.94
CA LYS A 235 13.75 10.24 1.34
C LYS A 235 13.63 10.38 -0.18
N LYS A 236 13.67 11.61 -0.70
CA LYS A 236 13.60 11.85 -2.14
C LYS A 236 14.85 11.35 -2.85
N GLU A 237 16.02 11.68 -2.34
CA GLU A 237 17.30 11.20 -2.92
C GLU A 237 17.40 9.68 -2.87
N ALA A 238 17.00 9.07 -1.73
CA ALA A 238 16.98 7.62 -1.58
C ALA A 238 16.02 6.95 -2.59
N PHE A 239 14.81 7.49 -2.73
CA PHE A 239 13.83 7.04 -3.71
C PHE A 239 14.36 7.15 -5.14
N LEU A 240 14.89 8.31 -5.53
CA LEU A 240 15.42 8.54 -6.88
C LEU A 240 16.63 7.63 -7.19
N ALA A 241 17.45 7.33 -6.21
CA ALA A 241 18.57 6.39 -6.37
C ALA A 241 18.10 4.94 -6.60
N MET A 242 16.97 4.53 -6.01
CA MET A 242 16.41 3.18 -6.14
C MET A 242 15.48 3.05 -7.36
N LEU A 243 14.90 4.14 -7.83
CA LEU A 243 13.88 4.17 -8.87
C LEU A 243 14.31 3.49 -10.18
N PRO A 244 15.54 3.66 -10.72
CA PRO A 244 15.96 2.98 -11.94
C PRO A 244 15.89 1.45 -11.81
N ALA A 245 16.32 0.89 -10.68
CA ALA A 245 16.26 -0.55 -10.44
C ALA A 245 14.82 -1.04 -10.30
N LEU A 246 13.96 -0.28 -9.61
CA LEU A 246 12.53 -0.56 -9.51
C LEU A 246 11.88 -0.61 -10.90
N LEU A 247 12.13 0.39 -11.75
CA LEU A 247 11.55 0.50 -13.08
C LEU A 247 12.12 -0.51 -14.08
N ALA A 248 13.30 -1.05 -13.83
CA ALA A 248 13.91 -2.13 -14.63
C ALA A 248 13.28 -3.50 -14.34
N THR A 249 12.42 -3.63 -13.32
CA THR A 249 11.71 -4.88 -13.06
C THR A 249 10.89 -5.30 -14.29
N PRO A 250 11.00 -6.56 -14.74
CA PRO A 250 10.24 -7.04 -15.89
C PRO A 250 8.72 -6.91 -15.69
N ASN A 251 8.02 -6.64 -16.78
CA ASN A 251 6.56 -6.61 -16.77
C ASN A 251 6.00 -7.96 -16.31
N ARG A 252 4.86 -7.92 -15.62
CA ARG A 252 4.17 -9.15 -15.19
C ARG A 252 3.66 -9.92 -16.42
N ALA A 253 3.73 -11.23 -16.31
CA ALA A 253 3.22 -12.13 -17.35
C ALA A 253 1.72 -12.46 -17.19
N CYS A 254 1.15 -12.30 -15.98
CA CYS A 254 -0.25 -12.62 -15.68
C CYS A 254 -1.13 -11.36 -15.60
N PRO A 255 -2.44 -11.47 -15.86
CA PRO A 255 -3.39 -10.40 -15.59
C PRO A 255 -3.37 -9.98 -14.12
N ASP A 256 -3.67 -8.71 -13.83
CA ASP A 256 -3.86 -8.25 -12.45
C ASP A 256 -5.11 -8.89 -11.81
N ASP A 257 -5.15 -8.87 -10.47
CA ASP A 257 -6.20 -9.50 -9.68
C ASP A 257 -7.59 -8.91 -9.99
N PHE A 258 -7.66 -7.62 -10.33
CA PHE A 258 -8.91 -6.94 -10.62
C PHE A 258 -9.49 -7.35 -11.96
N LEU A 259 -8.63 -7.57 -12.96
CA LEU A 259 -9.05 -8.01 -14.29
C LEU A 259 -9.43 -9.49 -14.30
N SER A 260 -8.68 -10.31 -13.55
CA SER A 260 -8.96 -11.75 -13.44
C SER A 260 -10.12 -12.07 -12.50
N GLY A 261 -10.51 -11.13 -11.61
CA GLY A 261 -11.50 -11.40 -10.57
C GLY A 261 -11.03 -12.46 -9.57
N SER A 262 -9.74 -12.47 -9.25
CA SER A 262 -9.13 -13.52 -8.42
C SER A 262 -9.68 -13.52 -6.98
N LYS A 263 -9.57 -14.67 -6.32
CA LYS A 263 -9.83 -14.82 -4.90
C LYS A 263 -8.53 -15.05 -4.16
N VAL A 264 -8.36 -14.37 -3.04
CA VAL A 264 -7.21 -14.49 -2.15
C VAL A 264 -7.69 -14.95 -0.80
N LEU A 265 -7.10 -16.02 -0.28
CA LEU A 265 -7.39 -16.55 1.06
C LEU A 265 -6.14 -16.39 1.91
N LEU A 266 -6.25 -15.64 3.01
CA LEU A 266 -5.17 -15.43 3.97
C LEU A 266 -5.52 -16.16 5.28
N PRO A 267 -4.78 -17.19 5.67
CA PRO A 267 -4.94 -17.83 6.98
C PRO A 267 -4.57 -16.85 8.10
N CYS A 268 -5.46 -16.62 9.06
CA CYS A 268 -5.26 -15.72 10.18
C CYS A 268 -5.62 -16.43 11.50
N GLY A 269 -4.81 -17.40 11.89
CA GLY A 269 -5.06 -18.24 13.05
C GLY A 269 -6.26 -19.19 12.83
N GLU A 270 -7.26 -19.10 13.72
CA GLU A 270 -8.50 -19.90 13.62
C GLU A 270 -9.47 -19.40 12.55
N SER A 271 -9.19 -18.26 11.95
CA SER A 271 -9.98 -17.66 10.87
C SER A 271 -9.13 -17.48 9.63
N SER A 272 -9.79 -17.26 8.51
CA SER A 272 -9.15 -16.84 7.26
C SER A 272 -9.85 -15.62 6.69
N LEU A 273 -9.07 -14.69 6.13
CA LEU A 273 -9.59 -13.57 5.38
C LEU A 273 -9.74 -13.99 3.91
N LEU A 274 -10.97 -14.05 3.41
CA LEU A 274 -11.26 -14.24 1.98
C LEU A 274 -11.45 -12.87 1.32
N ILE A 275 -10.67 -12.58 0.29
CA ILE A 275 -10.81 -11.39 -0.56
C ILE A 275 -11.27 -11.86 -1.94
N ASP A 276 -12.37 -11.29 -2.46
CA ASP A 276 -12.95 -11.66 -3.76
C ASP A 276 -12.95 -10.46 -4.71
N TRP A 277 -11.93 -10.39 -5.57
CA TRP A 277 -11.79 -9.29 -6.54
C TRP A 277 -12.79 -9.35 -7.71
N SER A 278 -13.64 -10.40 -7.80
CA SER A 278 -14.77 -10.43 -8.72
C SER A 278 -15.92 -9.50 -8.29
N LYS A 279 -15.98 -9.13 -7.01
CA LYS A 279 -17.02 -8.26 -6.45
C LYS A 279 -16.81 -6.80 -6.89
N PRO A 280 -17.90 -6.02 -7.08
CA PRO A 280 -17.76 -4.62 -7.46
C PRO A 280 -16.93 -3.79 -6.48
N PRO A 281 -16.26 -2.71 -6.93
CA PRO A 281 -15.66 -1.73 -6.04
C PRO A 281 -16.68 -1.19 -5.02
N GLY A 282 -16.26 -1.05 -3.77
CA GLY A 282 -17.15 -0.57 -2.69
C GLY A 282 -18.12 -1.62 -2.12
N SER A 283 -18.19 -2.82 -2.71
CA SER A 283 -19.05 -3.90 -2.20
C SER A 283 -18.70 -4.31 -0.78
N THR A 284 -19.74 -4.59 0.02
CA THR A 284 -19.58 -5.20 1.34
C THR A 284 -19.10 -6.65 1.28
N GLU A 285 -19.21 -7.27 0.11
CA GLU A 285 -18.81 -8.66 -0.14
C GLU A 285 -17.38 -8.79 -0.68
N LEU A 286 -16.64 -7.66 -0.81
CA LEU A 286 -15.27 -7.66 -1.33
C LEU A 286 -14.35 -8.54 -0.47
N PHE A 287 -14.59 -8.59 0.83
CA PHE A 287 -13.88 -9.47 1.74
C PHE A 287 -14.82 -10.00 2.83
N SER A 288 -14.48 -11.15 3.38
CA SER A 288 -15.21 -11.76 4.49
C SER A 288 -14.26 -12.59 5.35
N TRP A 289 -14.59 -12.70 6.64
CA TRP A 289 -13.93 -13.64 7.54
C TRP A 289 -14.59 -15.01 7.44
N VAL A 290 -13.79 -16.07 7.31
CA VAL A 290 -14.22 -17.46 7.24
C VAL A 290 -13.60 -18.20 8.41
N HIS A 291 -14.43 -18.81 9.26
CA HIS A 291 -13.95 -19.64 10.36
C HIS A 291 -13.64 -21.06 9.90
N SER A 292 -12.56 -21.66 10.44
CA SER A 292 -12.10 -23.00 10.07
C SER A 292 -13.06 -24.13 10.49
N SER A 293 -14.02 -23.83 11.36
CA SER A 293 -15.07 -24.75 11.81
C SER A 293 -16.40 -24.52 11.11
N GLY A 294 -16.49 -24.72 9.80
CA GLY A 294 -17.74 -24.88 9.02
C GLY A 294 -18.77 -23.77 9.14
N SER A 295 -18.98 -23.03 8.04
CA SER A 295 -20.20 -22.32 7.67
C SER A 295 -20.81 -21.26 8.62
N GLU A 296 -20.06 -20.21 9.00
CA GLU A 296 -20.70 -18.92 9.25
C GLU A 296 -19.87 -17.79 8.63
N LYS A 297 -20.46 -17.12 7.63
CA LYS A 297 -19.91 -15.86 7.08
C LYS A 297 -20.30 -14.72 7.99
N THR A 298 -19.38 -14.23 8.79
CA THR A 298 -19.61 -13.00 9.53
C THR A 298 -19.14 -11.81 8.68
N ALA A 299 -20.08 -10.98 8.23
CA ALA A 299 -19.77 -9.67 7.66
C ALA A 299 -19.45 -8.71 8.79
N LEU A 300 -18.33 -7.99 8.70
CA LEU A 300 -17.99 -6.88 9.59
C LEU A 300 -18.82 -5.63 9.28
#